data_c19f030153a04292e9127402be3041d8
#
_entry.id   c19f030153a04292e9127402be3041d8
#
_cell.length_a   1.000
_cell.length_b   1.000
_cell.length_c   1.000
_cell.angle_alpha   90.00
_cell.angle_beta   90.00
_cell.angle_gamma   90.00
#
_symmetry.space_group_name_H-M   'P 1'
#
loop_
_entity.id
_entity.type
_entity.pdbx_description
1 polymer ?
#
loop_
_entity_poly.entity_id
_entity_poly.type
_entity_poly.pdbx_seq_one_letter_code
_entity_poly.pdbx_strand_id
1 'polypeptide(L)'
;EIWVEVHGDQTRVPARMRRIMDVCSHPSVGLTWNSNDTDVTDGSVAASFALLRPFIRCCHITDLRSAYPYRELFALLQQSGFTGFTLCEFPDPVPAFNGAAWLGDYRARWESLKRG
;
A
#
# COMPACT_ATOMS: atom_id res chain seq x y z
N GLU A 1 -16.31 -6.23 8.31
CA GLU A 1 -14.85 -6.30 8.49
C GLU A 1 -14.30 -4.95 8.94
N ILE A 2 -13.19 -4.99 9.67
CA ILE A 2 -12.42 -3.80 10.06
C ILE A 2 -11.05 -3.93 9.42
N TRP A 3 -10.60 -2.90 8.72
CA TRP A 3 -9.25 -2.85 8.13
C TRP A 3 -8.46 -1.73 8.79
N VAL A 4 -7.45 -2.13 9.57
CA VAL A 4 -6.58 -1.20 10.28
C VAL A 4 -5.58 -0.61 9.30
N GLU A 5 -5.54 0.69 9.19
CA GLU A 5 -4.55 1.36 8.33
C GLU A 5 -3.16 1.32 8.97
N VAL A 6 -2.16 0.94 8.21
CA VAL A 6 -0.74 0.96 8.62
C VAL A 6 -0.24 2.41 8.54
N HIS A 7 -0.66 3.23 9.48
CA HIS A 7 -0.43 4.67 9.52
C HIS A 7 -0.08 5.17 10.93
N GLY A 8 0.40 6.42 11.04
CA GLY A 8 0.76 7.05 12.31
C GLY A 8 2.17 6.68 12.80
N ASP A 9 2.74 7.52 13.64
CA ASP A 9 4.18 7.49 14.00
C ASP A 9 4.68 6.15 14.54
N GLN A 10 3.81 5.39 15.20
CA GLN A 10 4.18 4.12 15.81
C GLN A 10 3.63 2.92 15.05
N THR A 11 2.42 3.04 14.53
CA THR A 11 1.70 1.94 13.89
C THR A 11 2.06 1.75 12.43
N ARG A 12 2.74 2.71 11.79
CA ARG A 12 3.31 2.55 10.45
C ARG A 12 4.55 1.63 10.41
N VAL A 13 5.12 1.25 11.57
CA VAL A 13 6.27 0.34 11.64
C VAL A 13 5.79 -1.11 11.46
N PRO A 14 6.19 -1.83 10.38
CA PRO A 14 5.64 -3.14 10.04
C PRO A 14 5.72 -4.18 11.15
N ALA A 15 6.87 -4.28 11.84
CA ALA A 15 7.04 -5.23 12.94
C ALA A 15 6.12 -4.94 14.13
N ARG A 16 5.77 -3.69 14.38
CA ARG A 16 4.84 -3.31 15.43
C ARG A 16 3.40 -3.62 15.02
N MET A 17 3.04 -3.27 13.79
CA MET A 17 1.72 -3.59 13.24
C MET A 17 1.49 -5.11 13.22
N ARG A 18 2.50 -5.89 12.87
CA ARG A 18 2.42 -7.35 12.92
C ARG A 18 2.03 -7.84 14.32
N ARG A 19 2.66 -7.35 15.38
CA ARG A 19 2.31 -7.73 16.77
C ARG A 19 0.89 -7.33 17.15
N ILE A 20 0.41 -6.18 16.67
CA ILE A 20 -0.98 -5.76 16.89
C ILE A 20 -1.94 -6.76 16.24
N MET A 21 -1.67 -7.15 15.00
CA MET A 21 -2.51 -8.09 14.27
C MET A 21 -2.50 -9.50 14.88
N ASP A 22 -1.35 -9.95 15.38
CA ASP A 22 -1.25 -11.24 16.08
C ASP A 22 -2.11 -11.28 17.35
N VAL A 23 -2.23 -10.14 18.06
CA VAL A 23 -3.13 -10.02 19.23
C VAL A 23 -4.59 -9.96 18.81
N CYS A 24 -4.92 -9.26 17.75
CA CYS A 24 -6.30 -9.15 17.25
C CYS A 24 -6.88 -10.51 16.85
N SER A 25 -6.11 -11.33 16.17
CA SER A 25 -6.39 -12.73 15.79
C SER A 25 -7.85 -13.02 15.41
N HIS A 26 -8.50 -12.14 14.65
CA HIS A 26 -9.90 -12.29 14.26
C HIS A 26 -10.03 -12.23 12.73
N PRO A 27 -10.79 -13.14 12.08
CA PRO A 27 -10.88 -13.22 10.63
C PRO A 27 -11.48 -11.98 9.96
N SER A 28 -12.30 -11.22 10.69
CA SER A 28 -12.89 -9.96 10.18
C SER A 28 -12.00 -8.73 10.40
N VAL A 29 -10.81 -8.91 10.94
CA VAL A 29 -9.83 -7.82 11.11
C VAL A 29 -8.69 -8.02 10.12
N GLY A 30 -8.46 -7.04 9.29
CA GLY A 30 -7.39 -7.02 8.30
C GLY A 30 -6.61 -5.73 8.34
N LEU A 31 -5.74 -5.55 7.36
CA LEU A 31 -4.92 -4.35 7.18
C LEU A 31 -5.22 -3.65 5.87
N THR A 32 -5.15 -2.33 5.90
CA THR A 32 -4.87 -1.51 4.74
C THR A 32 -3.37 -1.19 4.72
N TRP A 33 -2.67 -1.74 3.73
CA TRP A 33 -1.28 -1.36 3.46
C TRP A 33 -1.25 0.11 3.08
N ASN A 34 -0.37 0.88 3.71
CA ASN A 34 -0.18 2.30 3.38
C ASN A 34 1.28 2.50 3.00
N SER A 35 1.54 3.05 1.84
CA SER A 35 2.90 3.15 1.25
C SER A 35 3.81 4.07 2.08
N ASN A 36 4.30 3.58 3.20
CA ASN A 36 5.14 4.31 4.15
C ASN A 36 6.64 4.15 3.85
N ASP A 37 7.43 5.14 4.23
CA ASP A 37 8.89 5.06 4.22
C ASP A 37 9.45 3.93 5.10
N THR A 38 8.74 3.63 6.21
CA THR A 38 9.08 2.54 7.14
C THR A 38 8.88 1.14 6.57
N ASP A 39 8.20 0.99 5.43
CA ASP A 39 8.06 -0.29 4.74
C ASP A 39 9.33 -0.68 3.99
N VAL A 40 10.18 0.32 3.69
CA VAL A 40 11.32 0.16 2.78
C VAL A 40 12.60 -0.11 3.57
N THR A 41 13.28 -1.20 3.23
CA THR A 41 14.61 -1.54 3.74
C THR A 41 15.52 -1.80 2.55
N ASP A 42 16.64 -1.08 2.45
CA ASP A 42 17.59 -1.19 1.33
C ASP A 42 16.94 -1.08 -0.07
N GLY A 43 15.91 -0.21 -0.17
CA GLY A 43 15.18 0.02 -1.41
C GLY A 43 14.10 -1.01 -1.74
N SER A 44 13.83 -1.97 -0.87
CA SER A 44 12.86 -3.05 -1.06
C SER A 44 11.76 -3.03 0.01
N VAL A 45 10.54 -3.42 -0.38
CA VAL A 45 9.41 -3.65 0.53
C VAL A 45 9.16 -5.13 0.83
N ALA A 46 9.94 -6.03 0.27
CA ALA A 46 9.68 -7.46 0.31
C ALA A 46 9.58 -8.02 1.75
N ALA A 47 10.47 -7.59 2.65
CA ALA A 47 10.47 -8.04 4.04
C ALA A 47 9.22 -7.59 4.79
N SER A 48 8.86 -6.32 4.67
CA SER A 48 7.66 -5.74 5.29
C SER A 48 6.38 -6.34 4.71
N PHE A 49 6.37 -6.54 3.39
CA PHE A 49 5.25 -7.20 2.71
C PHE A 49 5.05 -8.64 3.19
N ALA A 50 6.10 -9.45 3.23
CA ALA A 50 6.03 -10.83 3.71
C ALA A 50 5.49 -10.90 5.16
N LEU A 51 5.91 -9.95 6.00
CA LEU A 51 5.48 -9.87 7.39
C LEU A 51 3.98 -9.58 7.54
N LEU A 52 3.44 -8.68 6.72
CA LEU A 52 2.06 -8.19 6.83
C LEU A 52 1.07 -8.85 5.85
N ARG A 53 1.57 -9.54 4.82
CA ARG A 53 0.75 -10.13 3.74
C ARG A 53 -0.46 -10.92 4.23
N PRO A 54 -0.39 -11.75 5.30
CA PRO A 54 -1.56 -12.54 5.73
C PRO A 54 -2.78 -11.68 6.10
N PHE A 55 -2.55 -10.44 6.48
CA PHE A 55 -3.61 -9.53 6.96
C PHE A 55 -4.05 -8.49 5.93
N ILE A 56 -3.27 -8.26 4.86
CA ILE A 56 -3.57 -7.21 3.87
C ILE A 56 -4.88 -7.52 3.14
N ARG A 57 -5.82 -6.58 3.18
CA ARG A 57 -7.13 -6.60 2.49
C ARG A 57 -7.27 -5.48 1.48
N CYS A 58 -6.56 -4.38 1.69
CA CYS A 58 -6.58 -3.19 0.86
C CYS A 58 -5.20 -2.56 0.85
N CYS A 59 -4.90 -1.77 -0.17
CA CYS A 59 -3.69 -0.96 -0.24
C CYS A 59 -4.03 0.48 -0.61
N HIS A 60 -3.50 1.45 0.14
CA HIS A 60 -3.41 2.83 -0.26
C HIS A 60 -2.13 3.04 -1.07
N ILE A 61 -2.31 3.55 -2.28
CA ILE A 61 -1.22 3.84 -3.21
C ILE A 61 -1.12 5.35 -3.35
N THR A 62 0.01 5.91 -2.97
CA THR A 62 0.23 7.35 -2.98
C THR A 62 0.86 7.83 -4.30
N ASP A 63 1.89 8.67 -4.28
CA ASP A 63 2.51 9.17 -5.51
C ASP A 63 3.34 8.11 -6.22
N LEU A 64 2.83 7.63 -7.34
CA LEU A 64 3.51 6.65 -8.21
C LEU A 64 4.80 7.19 -8.86
N ARG A 65 5.11 8.49 -8.69
CA ARG A 65 6.35 9.14 -9.17
C ARG A 65 7.42 9.19 -8.10
N SER A 66 7.07 8.84 -6.86
CA SER A 66 8.02 8.81 -5.76
C SER A 66 9.07 7.72 -5.92
N ALA A 67 10.08 7.73 -5.07
CA ALA A 67 11.09 6.67 -5.01
C ALA A 67 10.59 5.38 -4.33
N TYR A 68 9.33 5.34 -3.88
CA TYR A 68 8.75 4.14 -3.27
C TYR A 68 8.72 2.99 -4.30
N PRO A 69 9.09 1.75 -3.94
CA PRO A 69 9.26 0.64 -4.88
C PRO A 69 7.93 0.01 -5.31
N TYR A 70 7.05 0.80 -5.95
CA TYR A 70 5.72 0.35 -6.39
C TYR A 70 5.75 -0.81 -7.37
N ARG A 71 6.75 -0.88 -8.24
CA ARG A 71 6.90 -2.01 -9.17
C ARG A 71 7.06 -3.32 -8.42
N GLU A 72 7.90 -3.33 -7.39
CA GLU A 72 8.09 -4.50 -6.53
C GLU A 72 6.81 -4.80 -5.74
N LEU A 73 6.18 -3.79 -5.13
CA LEU A 73 4.93 -3.97 -4.40
C LEU A 73 3.85 -4.62 -5.28
N PHE A 74 3.65 -4.12 -6.51
CA PHE A 74 2.65 -4.68 -7.41
C PHE A 74 2.98 -6.11 -7.85
N ALA A 75 4.25 -6.42 -8.08
CA ALA A 75 4.69 -7.78 -8.36
C ALA A 75 4.42 -8.73 -7.17
N LEU A 76 4.71 -8.30 -5.95
CA LEU A 76 4.45 -9.06 -4.73
C LEU A 76 2.94 -9.28 -4.49
N LEU A 77 2.12 -8.26 -4.69
CA LEU A 77 0.66 -8.38 -4.62
C LEU A 77 0.15 -9.42 -5.61
N GLN A 78 0.60 -9.34 -6.85
CA GLN A 78 0.20 -10.28 -7.92
C GLN A 78 0.65 -11.70 -7.62
N GLN A 79 1.90 -11.90 -7.25
CA GLN A 79 2.47 -13.22 -6.92
C GLN A 79 1.79 -13.86 -5.72
N SER A 80 1.33 -13.06 -4.75
CA SER A 80 0.63 -13.54 -3.57
C SER A 80 -0.87 -13.82 -3.81
N GLY A 81 -1.37 -13.68 -5.04
CA GLY A 81 -2.79 -13.87 -5.34
C GLY A 81 -3.70 -12.83 -4.67
N PHE A 82 -3.21 -11.62 -4.45
CA PHE A 82 -4.02 -10.55 -3.85
C PHE A 82 -5.19 -10.16 -4.77
N THR A 83 -6.41 -10.17 -4.22
CA THR A 83 -7.65 -9.83 -4.92
C THR A 83 -8.37 -8.61 -4.34
N GLY A 84 -7.76 -7.94 -3.36
CA GLY A 84 -8.29 -6.73 -2.75
C GLY A 84 -8.12 -5.48 -3.62
N PHE A 85 -8.46 -4.35 -3.06
CA PHE A 85 -8.37 -3.06 -3.76
C PHE A 85 -7.01 -2.41 -3.56
N THR A 86 -6.51 -1.78 -4.63
CA THR A 86 -5.44 -0.79 -4.58
C THR A 86 -6.07 0.57 -4.84
N LEU A 87 -6.20 1.37 -3.80
CA LEU A 87 -6.87 2.65 -3.84
C LEU A 87 -5.84 3.77 -3.92
N CYS A 88 -6.09 4.70 -4.82
CA CYS A 88 -5.29 5.92 -4.89
C CYS A 88 -5.60 6.80 -3.68
N GLU A 89 -4.59 7.12 -2.90
CA GLU A 89 -4.64 8.10 -1.83
C GLU A 89 -3.71 9.26 -2.16
N PHE A 90 -4.29 10.44 -2.32
CA PHE A 90 -3.55 11.63 -2.71
C PHE A 90 -3.94 12.81 -1.81
N PRO A 91 -3.00 13.70 -1.49
CA PRO A 91 -3.32 14.92 -0.75
C PRO A 91 -4.32 15.78 -1.53
N ASP A 92 -4.97 16.69 -0.84
CA ASP A 92 -5.96 17.60 -1.42
C ASP A 92 -5.45 18.24 -2.71
N PRO A 93 -6.28 18.30 -3.77
CA PRO A 93 -5.88 18.88 -5.02
C PRO A 93 -5.57 20.38 -4.87
N VAL A 94 -4.51 20.81 -5.53
CA VAL A 94 -4.16 22.24 -5.59
C VAL A 94 -5.19 23.02 -6.43
N PRO A 95 -5.31 24.34 -6.23
CA PRO A 95 -6.15 25.19 -7.10
C PRO A 95 -5.85 24.92 -8.59
N ALA A 96 -6.88 24.89 -9.43
CA ALA A 96 -6.83 24.55 -10.85
C ALA A 96 -6.50 23.07 -11.18
N PHE A 97 -6.70 22.17 -10.24
CA PHE A 97 -6.53 20.72 -10.45
C PHE A 97 -7.51 20.19 -11.52
N ASN A 98 -6.96 19.61 -12.59
CA ASN A 98 -7.75 18.89 -13.59
C ASN A 98 -7.81 17.39 -13.23
N GLY A 99 -8.85 17.00 -12.51
CA GLY A 99 -8.99 15.64 -12.00
C GLY A 99 -9.05 14.57 -13.09
N ALA A 100 -9.67 14.85 -14.22
CA ALA A 100 -9.78 13.88 -15.31
C ALA A 100 -8.42 13.61 -15.97
N ALA A 101 -7.66 14.65 -16.27
CA ALA A 101 -6.33 14.52 -16.86
C ALA A 101 -5.36 13.83 -15.87
N TRP A 102 -5.41 14.23 -14.61
CA TRP A 102 -4.61 13.65 -13.56
C TRP A 102 -4.91 12.15 -13.39
N LEU A 103 -6.19 11.77 -13.32
CA LEU A 103 -6.61 10.37 -13.18
C LEU A 103 -6.17 9.51 -14.38
N GLY A 104 -6.23 10.07 -15.58
CA GLY A 104 -5.74 9.40 -16.79
C GLY A 104 -4.25 9.11 -16.73
N ASP A 105 -3.44 10.10 -16.32
CA ASP A 105 -1.99 9.94 -16.15
C ASP A 105 -1.64 8.96 -15.02
N TYR A 106 -2.32 9.07 -13.88
CA TYR A 106 -2.15 8.15 -12.76
C TYR A 106 -2.44 6.71 -13.17
N ARG A 107 -3.55 6.46 -13.84
CA ARG A 107 -3.94 5.14 -14.35
C ARG A 107 -2.93 4.58 -15.34
N ALA A 108 -2.48 5.38 -16.28
CA ALA A 108 -1.48 4.94 -17.27
C ALA A 108 -0.17 4.51 -16.59
N ARG A 109 0.27 5.26 -15.59
CA ARG A 109 1.45 4.94 -14.79
C ARG A 109 1.27 3.68 -13.95
N TRP A 110 0.12 3.54 -13.29
CA TRP A 110 -0.23 2.35 -12.51
C TRP A 110 -0.18 1.09 -13.39
N GLU A 111 -0.78 1.14 -14.58
CA GLU A 111 -0.75 0.02 -15.55
C GLU A 111 0.68 -0.30 -16.02
N SER A 112 1.51 0.72 -16.20
CA SER A 112 2.92 0.53 -16.58
C SER A 112 3.73 -0.19 -15.48
N LEU A 113 3.50 0.17 -14.24
CA LEU A 113 4.19 -0.45 -13.09
C LEU A 113 3.74 -1.89 -12.84
N LYS A 114 2.47 -2.19 -13.09
CA LYS A 114 1.89 -3.53 -12.92
C LYS A 114 2.40 -4.54 -13.95
N ARG A 115 2.74 -4.11 -15.16
CA ARG A 115 3.16 -5.00 -16.26
C ARG A 115 4.64 -5.41 -16.21
N GLY A 116 5.41 -4.77 -15.38
CA GLY A 116 6.84 -4.94 -15.34
C GLY A 116 7.38 -5.88 -14.40
#